data_6235edfec5d211e2f01ac058f127f0d7
#
_entry.id   6235edfec5d211e2f01ac058f127f0d7
#
_cell.length_a   1.000
_cell.length_b   1.000
_cell.length_c   1.000
_cell.angle_alpha   90.00
_cell.angle_beta   90.00
_cell.angle_gamma   90.00
#
_symmetry.space_group_name_H-M   'P 1'
#
loop_
_entity.id
_entity.type
_entity.pdbx_description
1 polymer ?
#
loop_
_entity_poly.entity_id
_entity_poly.type
_entity_poly.pdbx_seq_one_letter_code
_entity_poly.pdbx_strand_id
1 'polypeptide(L)'
;MKKIASSLSALLLTILLLVPFTASATTASASLSGPGTVRAGDTITLTFKLNGSNLSGASGTLTYDGGQLQLTGTKQKIAAPWAVEFNGNNMVAYDNNLSAPINGGKDLFTVSFKVKDVAAGTKITVSYQDVKASDGSADAGIGTVRYSATVGAPLSGDNALTSLTVSNATISPAFHANTTSYTAEVPFSVSKLEVEATAADGKAKVSVNSPTLKPDGTTNVTVTVTAENGAKKTYTIRVHREKDPNYVASGNNTLAGITVDGFLLSPGFRADVTEYVVWLPYETASVKISGKAADGRASVAVIGGDNLAAGQDNPVQVICTAENGDKKEYTVVVKRAAAHDGRVDEKPTTPATEPTQAATTTGAAVPGSAAPASGVPWWTLLLVGAAGLGGGIGMGYGLFAKRKGR
;
A
#
# COMPACT_ATOMS: atom_id res chain seq x y z
N MET A 1 56.54 -6.73 -102.63
CA MET A 1 55.13 -6.62 -103.06
C MET A 1 54.30 -6.62 -101.81
N LYS A 2 53.42 -5.54 -101.80
CA LYS A 2 52.23 -5.49 -100.99
C LYS A 2 52.39 -4.97 -99.57
N LYS A 3 52.06 -3.83 -99.38
CA LYS A 3 50.92 -2.97 -99.16
C LYS A 3 50.81 -2.58 -97.73
N ILE A 4 51.12 -1.33 -97.51
CA ILE A 4 50.88 -0.54 -96.30
C ILE A 4 49.40 -0.35 -96.17
N ALA A 5 48.88 -0.63 -95.01
CA ALA A 5 47.57 -0.15 -94.60
C ALA A 5 47.75 0.63 -93.30
N SER A 6 47.58 1.91 -93.45
CA SER A 6 47.50 2.88 -92.35
C SER A 6 46.21 2.69 -91.60
N SER A 7 46.24 2.57 -90.30
CA SER A 7 45.07 2.83 -89.45
C SER A 7 45.43 3.89 -88.43
N LEU A 8 44.76 4.96 -88.57
CA LEU A 8 44.69 6.14 -87.71
C LEU A 8 44.03 5.71 -86.42
N SER A 9 44.80 5.52 -85.37
CA SER A 9 44.23 5.32 -84.06
C SER A 9 43.98 6.66 -83.39
N ALA A 10 42.70 7.02 -83.27
CA ALA A 10 42.27 8.17 -82.54
C ALA A 10 42.59 8.01 -81.07
N LEU A 11 43.48 8.83 -80.56
CA LEU A 11 43.85 8.95 -79.17
C LEU A 11 42.68 9.64 -78.48
N LEU A 12 41.74 8.84 -77.92
CA LEU A 12 40.69 9.31 -77.01
C LEU A 12 41.32 9.64 -75.65
N LEU A 13 41.70 10.91 -75.44
CA LEU A 13 42.13 11.45 -74.18
C LEU A 13 40.94 11.52 -73.22
N THR A 14 40.66 10.44 -72.48
CA THR A 14 39.73 10.50 -71.38
C THR A 14 40.38 11.33 -70.28
N ILE A 15 39.97 12.57 -70.16
CA ILE A 15 40.22 13.39 -68.97
C ILE A 15 39.41 12.76 -67.84
N LEU A 16 40.08 11.91 -67.05
CA LEU A 16 39.55 11.44 -65.75
C LEU A 16 39.57 12.66 -64.83
N LEU A 17 38.40 13.34 -64.72
CA LEU A 17 38.19 14.31 -63.66
C LEU A 17 38.40 13.56 -62.32
N LEU A 18 39.59 13.65 -61.75
CA LEU A 18 39.77 13.41 -60.35
C LEU A 18 38.96 14.43 -59.58
N VAL A 19 37.71 14.12 -59.33
CA VAL A 19 36.98 14.80 -58.27
C VAL A 19 37.69 14.37 -56.98
N PRO A 20 38.29 15.27 -56.23
CA PRO A 20 38.83 14.90 -54.92
C PRO A 20 37.64 14.44 -54.08
N PHE A 21 37.57 13.13 -53.89
CA PHE A 21 36.72 12.59 -52.84
C PHE A 21 37.32 13.14 -51.55
N THR A 22 36.79 14.26 -51.08
CA THR A 22 37.06 14.71 -49.75
C THR A 22 36.34 13.69 -48.85
N ALA A 23 37.07 12.69 -48.40
CA ALA A 23 36.61 11.84 -47.32
C ALA A 23 36.31 12.77 -46.15
N SER A 24 35.05 13.02 -45.91
CA SER A 24 34.64 13.75 -44.74
C SER A 24 35.07 12.92 -43.56
N ALA A 25 36.01 13.42 -42.79
CA ALA A 25 36.48 12.70 -41.61
C ALA A 25 35.26 12.46 -40.69
N THR A 26 34.95 11.19 -40.47
CA THR A 26 33.90 10.79 -39.55
C THR A 26 34.19 11.38 -38.18
N THR A 27 33.39 12.35 -37.74
CA THR A 27 33.59 12.93 -36.41
C THR A 27 32.80 12.10 -35.41
N ALA A 28 33.50 11.49 -34.48
CA ALA A 28 32.89 10.68 -33.44
C ALA A 28 33.50 11.01 -32.07
N SER A 29 32.70 10.93 -31.05
CA SER A 29 33.15 11.00 -29.65
C SER A 29 32.39 9.99 -28.83
N ALA A 30 32.96 9.58 -27.70
CA ALA A 30 32.28 8.72 -26.75
C ALA A 30 32.51 9.21 -25.31
N SER A 31 31.62 8.82 -24.44
CA SER A 31 31.73 9.10 -23.02
C SER A 31 31.32 7.90 -22.18
N LEU A 32 31.94 7.79 -21.01
CA LEU A 32 31.56 6.82 -19.98
C LEU A 32 31.16 7.59 -18.74
N SER A 33 29.90 7.50 -18.37
CA SER A 33 29.32 8.26 -17.25
C SER A 33 28.76 7.33 -16.17
N GLY A 34 28.78 7.79 -14.92
CA GLY A 34 28.32 7.03 -13.77
C GLY A 34 28.09 7.92 -12.56
N PRO A 35 27.88 7.34 -11.36
CA PRO A 35 27.65 8.10 -10.14
C PRO A 35 28.87 8.94 -9.74
N GLY A 36 28.64 10.16 -9.28
CA GLY A 36 29.72 11.06 -8.83
C GLY A 36 30.34 10.66 -7.49
N THR A 37 29.58 9.94 -6.66
CA THR A 37 30.01 9.45 -5.35
C THR A 37 29.89 7.94 -5.31
N VAL A 38 30.89 7.26 -4.81
CA VAL A 38 30.95 5.78 -4.69
C VAL A 38 31.52 5.42 -3.33
N ARG A 39 31.17 4.26 -2.81
CA ARG A 39 31.67 3.72 -1.54
C ARG A 39 32.04 2.25 -1.72
N ALA A 40 32.87 1.75 -0.82
CA ALA A 40 33.13 0.32 -0.74
C ALA A 40 31.80 -0.45 -0.56
N GLY A 41 31.61 -1.53 -1.32
CA GLY A 41 30.39 -2.32 -1.34
C GLY A 41 29.29 -1.82 -2.27
N ASP A 42 29.38 -0.61 -2.83
CA ASP A 42 28.38 -0.10 -3.78
C ASP A 42 28.39 -0.89 -5.08
N THR A 43 27.23 -0.98 -5.72
CA THR A 43 27.12 -1.37 -7.12
C THR A 43 26.98 -0.13 -7.98
N ILE A 44 27.95 0.12 -8.85
CA ILE A 44 27.93 1.24 -9.78
C ILE A 44 27.57 0.75 -11.18
N THR A 45 26.78 1.55 -11.88
CA THR A 45 26.44 1.29 -13.28
C THR A 45 26.90 2.46 -14.13
N LEU A 46 27.78 2.17 -15.09
CA LEU A 46 28.33 3.14 -16.02
C LEU A 46 27.62 3.03 -17.36
N THR A 47 27.28 4.16 -17.94
CA THR A 47 26.65 4.23 -19.27
C THR A 47 27.69 4.65 -20.30
N PHE A 48 27.87 3.82 -21.33
CA PHE A 48 28.67 4.18 -22.52
C PHE A 48 27.75 4.85 -23.53
N LYS A 49 28.11 6.07 -23.91
CA LYS A 49 27.40 6.87 -24.90
C LYS A 49 28.32 7.15 -26.09
N LEU A 50 27.83 6.91 -27.29
CA LEU A 50 28.44 7.27 -28.55
C LEU A 50 27.75 8.49 -29.13
N ASN A 51 28.52 9.41 -29.72
CA ASN A 51 28.00 10.60 -30.37
C ASN A 51 28.75 10.87 -31.65
N GLY A 52 28.02 11.19 -32.73
CA GLY A 52 28.59 11.49 -34.04
C GLY A 52 27.53 11.55 -35.11
N SER A 53 27.96 11.53 -36.36
CA SER A 53 27.06 11.54 -37.51
C SER A 53 27.27 10.29 -38.35
N ASN A 54 26.16 9.67 -38.74
CA ASN A 54 26.10 8.50 -39.60
C ASN A 54 26.91 7.29 -39.07
N LEU A 55 27.00 7.13 -37.74
CA LEU A 55 27.73 6.03 -37.13
C LEU A 55 26.91 4.76 -37.16
N SER A 56 27.53 3.66 -37.61
CA SER A 56 26.94 2.31 -37.70
C SER A 56 27.69 1.27 -36.89
N GLY A 57 28.84 1.62 -36.29
CA GLY A 57 29.62 0.71 -35.44
C GLY A 57 30.45 1.44 -34.40
N ALA A 58 30.81 0.71 -33.34
CA ALA A 58 31.80 1.11 -32.36
C ALA A 58 32.47 -0.13 -31.74
N SER A 59 33.75 0.02 -31.38
CA SER A 59 34.49 -1.03 -30.67
C SER A 59 35.38 -0.42 -29.60
N GLY A 60 35.86 -1.24 -28.68
CA GLY A 60 36.81 -0.83 -27.64
C GLY A 60 37.04 -1.92 -26.61
N THR A 61 38.12 -1.78 -25.84
CA THR A 61 38.53 -2.77 -24.84
C THR A 61 38.36 -2.20 -23.44
N LEU A 62 37.54 -2.86 -22.62
CA LEU A 62 37.29 -2.52 -21.22
C LEU A 62 38.55 -2.78 -20.37
N THR A 63 38.93 -1.80 -19.56
CA THR A 63 40.06 -1.90 -18.64
C THR A 63 39.65 -1.32 -17.28
N TYR A 64 39.93 -2.07 -16.24
CA TYR A 64 39.68 -1.67 -14.84
C TYR A 64 40.62 -2.45 -13.90
N ASP A 65 40.77 -1.96 -12.68
CA ASP A 65 41.50 -2.65 -11.63
C ASP A 65 40.62 -3.73 -10.97
N GLY A 66 40.90 -5.00 -11.23
CA GLY A 66 40.21 -6.14 -10.64
C GLY A 66 40.39 -6.26 -9.11
N GLY A 67 41.41 -5.61 -8.53
CA GLY A 67 41.59 -5.48 -7.08
C GLY A 67 40.57 -4.55 -6.43
N GLN A 68 40.14 -3.53 -7.18
CA GLN A 68 39.23 -2.49 -6.69
C GLN A 68 37.78 -2.72 -7.12
N LEU A 69 37.58 -3.31 -8.29
CA LEU A 69 36.26 -3.48 -8.92
C LEU A 69 36.02 -4.93 -9.33
N GLN A 70 34.77 -5.36 -9.22
CA GLN A 70 34.30 -6.63 -9.75
C GLN A 70 33.24 -6.36 -10.82
N LEU A 71 33.48 -6.75 -12.05
CA LEU A 71 32.49 -6.70 -13.13
C LEU A 71 31.29 -7.60 -12.74
N THR A 72 30.08 -7.05 -12.74
CA THR A 72 28.87 -7.78 -12.36
C THR A 72 27.92 -8.01 -13.53
N GLY A 73 28.07 -7.24 -14.61
CA GLY A 73 27.26 -7.45 -15.79
C GLY A 73 27.35 -6.31 -16.80
N THR A 74 26.81 -6.59 -17.97
CA THR A 74 26.65 -5.65 -19.07
C THR A 74 25.20 -5.71 -19.55
N LYS A 75 24.67 -4.60 -20.03
CA LYS A 75 23.31 -4.55 -20.57
C LYS A 75 23.21 -3.59 -21.75
N GLN A 76 22.76 -4.09 -22.89
CA GLN A 76 22.46 -3.26 -24.04
C GLN A 76 21.35 -2.25 -23.71
N LYS A 77 21.50 -1.01 -24.16
CA LYS A 77 20.50 0.08 -24.04
C LYS A 77 19.95 0.50 -25.40
N ILE A 78 20.77 0.49 -26.42
CA ILE A 78 20.33 0.84 -27.76
C ILE A 78 19.35 -0.22 -28.28
N ALA A 79 18.29 0.24 -28.95
CA ALA A 79 17.29 -0.65 -29.53
C ALA A 79 17.79 -1.32 -30.84
N ALA A 80 17.13 -2.40 -31.22
CA ALA A 80 17.32 -2.99 -32.54
C ALA A 80 17.10 -1.91 -33.65
N PRO A 81 17.81 -1.98 -34.77
CA PRO A 81 18.63 -3.11 -35.26
C PRO A 81 20.06 -3.20 -34.68
N TRP A 82 20.41 -2.32 -33.74
CA TRP A 82 21.73 -2.36 -33.12
C TRP A 82 21.91 -3.61 -32.24
N ALA A 83 23.08 -4.18 -32.29
CA ALA A 83 23.55 -5.20 -31.36
C ALA A 83 24.77 -4.72 -30.60
N VAL A 84 24.96 -5.16 -29.36
CA VAL A 84 26.13 -4.92 -28.54
C VAL A 84 26.63 -6.26 -28.01
N GLU A 85 27.82 -6.62 -28.38
CA GLU A 85 28.45 -7.91 -28.01
C GLU A 85 29.71 -7.69 -27.16
N PHE A 86 29.89 -8.57 -26.22
CA PHE A 86 31.06 -8.59 -25.34
C PHE A 86 31.77 -9.95 -25.44
N ASN A 87 33.02 -9.92 -25.81
CA ASN A 87 33.89 -11.10 -25.77
C ASN A 87 35.05 -10.81 -24.79
N GLY A 88 34.89 -11.31 -23.56
CA GLY A 88 35.76 -10.92 -22.46
C GLY A 88 35.64 -9.41 -22.20
N ASN A 89 36.79 -8.72 -22.33
CA ASN A 89 36.81 -7.25 -22.15
C ASN A 89 36.58 -6.48 -23.47
N ASN A 90 36.49 -7.16 -24.60
CA ASN A 90 36.27 -6.51 -25.88
C ASN A 90 34.76 -6.25 -26.08
N MET A 91 34.45 -5.04 -26.47
CA MET A 91 33.10 -4.61 -26.84
C MET A 91 33.04 -4.28 -28.33
N VAL A 92 32.01 -4.77 -28.99
CA VAL A 92 31.64 -4.39 -30.34
C VAL A 92 30.14 -4.05 -30.34
N ALA A 93 29.82 -2.89 -30.89
CA ALA A 93 28.45 -2.45 -31.12
C ALA A 93 28.28 -2.16 -32.61
N TYR A 94 27.18 -2.61 -33.20
CA TYR A 94 26.98 -2.44 -34.65
C TYR A 94 25.47 -2.40 -35.00
N ASP A 95 25.18 -1.65 -36.06
CA ASP A 95 23.87 -1.68 -36.70
C ASP A 95 23.83 -2.85 -37.70
N ASN A 96 23.07 -3.91 -37.36
CA ASN A 96 23.00 -5.15 -38.13
C ASN A 96 22.69 -4.95 -39.63
N ASN A 97 21.92 -3.92 -39.93
CA ASN A 97 21.38 -3.73 -41.29
C ASN A 97 21.86 -2.42 -41.92
N LEU A 98 22.70 -1.65 -41.24
CA LEU A 98 23.12 -0.30 -41.63
C LEU A 98 21.91 0.62 -41.89
N SER A 99 20.80 0.38 -41.19
CA SER A 99 19.50 1.03 -41.44
C SER A 99 19.13 2.08 -40.40
N ALA A 100 19.84 2.11 -39.28
CA ALA A 100 19.58 3.02 -38.15
C ALA A 100 20.88 3.68 -37.65
N PRO A 101 21.61 4.41 -38.49
CA PRO A 101 22.89 5.01 -38.09
C PRO A 101 22.65 6.06 -36.98
N ILE A 102 23.58 6.17 -36.07
CA ILE A 102 23.56 7.15 -35.01
C ILE A 102 23.88 8.53 -35.57
N ASN A 103 22.96 9.45 -35.37
CA ASN A 103 23.14 10.87 -35.59
C ASN A 103 22.87 11.59 -34.27
N GLY A 104 23.89 12.20 -33.69
CA GLY A 104 23.88 12.74 -32.33
C GLY A 104 24.28 11.71 -31.28
N GLY A 105 23.91 11.98 -30.02
CA GLY A 105 24.33 11.13 -28.89
C GLY A 105 23.34 10.01 -28.58
N LYS A 106 23.84 8.75 -28.49
CA LYS A 106 23.05 7.58 -28.10
C LYS A 106 23.77 6.75 -27.03
N ASP A 107 23.00 6.33 -26.02
CA ASP A 107 23.49 5.37 -25.05
C ASP A 107 23.49 3.98 -25.66
N LEU A 108 24.65 3.35 -25.76
CA LEU A 108 24.78 2.02 -26.37
C LEU A 108 24.50 0.90 -25.36
N PHE A 109 25.14 0.96 -24.20
CA PHE A 109 25.03 -0.06 -23.17
C PHE A 109 25.40 0.49 -21.80
N THR A 110 25.18 -0.33 -20.81
CA THR A 110 25.71 -0.12 -19.46
C THR A 110 26.63 -1.26 -19.06
N VAL A 111 27.61 -0.95 -18.23
CA VAL A 111 28.48 -1.90 -17.55
C VAL A 111 28.39 -1.65 -16.04
N SER A 112 28.20 -2.72 -15.29
CA SER A 112 28.00 -2.64 -13.83
C SER A 112 29.15 -3.29 -13.10
N PHE A 113 29.59 -2.64 -12.02
CA PHE A 113 30.65 -3.10 -11.15
C PHE A 113 30.22 -3.06 -9.70
N LYS A 114 30.68 -4.02 -8.92
CA LYS A 114 30.70 -3.92 -7.47
C LYS A 114 32.05 -3.33 -7.06
N VAL A 115 32.00 -2.25 -6.30
CA VAL A 115 33.19 -1.66 -5.66
C VAL A 115 33.59 -2.59 -4.51
N LYS A 116 34.82 -3.11 -4.56
CA LYS A 116 35.34 -3.99 -3.51
C LYS A 116 35.63 -3.21 -2.23
N ASP A 117 36.02 -3.92 -1.20
CA ASP A 117 36.45 -3.31 0.06
C ASP A 117 37.79 -2.61 -0.11
N VAL A 118 37.75 -1.33 -0.45
CA VAL A 118 38.88 -0.45 -0.65
C VAL A 118 38.78 0.78 0.23
N ALA A 119 39.92 1.29 0.64
CA ALA A 119 39.98 2.44 1.55
C ALA A 119 39.29 3.69 0.97
N ALA A 120 38.69 4.49 1.84
CA ALA A 120 38.24 5.83 1.48
C ALA A 120 39.40 6.67 0.95
N GLY A 121 39.15 7.51 -0.05
CA GLY A 121 40.16 8.24 -0.77
C GLY A 121 40.77 7.50 -1.97
N THR A 122 40.54 6.20 -2.11
CA THR A 122 41.00 5.43 -3.28
C THR A 122 40.33 5.93 -4.54
N LYS A 123 41.13 6.20 -5.59
CA LYS A 123 40.59 6.56 -6.89
C LYS A 123 40.35 5.30 -7.71
N ILE A 124 39.12 5.04 -8.04
CA ILE A 124 38.76 3.96 -8.99
C ILE A 124 38.67 4.53 -10.41
N THR A 125 39.04 3.72 -11.38
CA THR A 125 38.98 4.11 -12.78
C THR A 125 38.51 2.94 -13.61
N VAL A 126 37.56 3.21 -14.53
CA VAL A 126 37.14 2.31 -15.59
C VAL A 126 37.35 3.00 -16.93
N SER A 127 37.92 2.34 -17.88
CA SER A 127 38.14 2.90 -19.21
C SER A 127 37.84 1.89 -20.31
N TYR A 128 37.38 2.40 -21.43
CA TYR A 128 37.45 1.71 -22.71
C TYR A 128 38.60 2.29 -23.47
N GLN A 129 39.57 1.43 -23.82
CA GLN A 129 40.78 1.78 -24.61
C GLN A 129 40.53 1.47 -26.07
N ASP A 130 41.30 2.13 -26.94
CA ASP A 130 41.28 1.96 -28.38
C ASP A 130 39.88 2.03 -28.98
N VAL A 131 39.08 2.95 -28.41
CA VAL A 131 37.73 3.15 -28.90
C VAL A 131 37.75 3.70 -30.32
N LYS A 132 37.01 3.02 -31.18
CA LYS A 132 36.79 3.41 -32.57
C LYS A 132 35.29 3.47 -32.81
N ALA A 133 34.90 4.33 -33.71
CA ALA A 133 33.56 4.36 -34.30
C ALA A 133 33.68 4.22 -35.80
N SER A 134 32.66 3.66 -36.45
CA SER A 134 32.63 3.47 -37.90
C SER A 134 31.32 3.94 -38.49
N ASP A 135 31.35 4.50 -39.69
CA ASP A 135 30.17 4.80 -40.49
C ASP A 135 29.87 3.69 -41.53
N GLY A 136 30.53 2.55 -41.42
CA GLY A 136 30.43 1.42 -42.34
C GLY A 136 31.43 1.50 -43.53
N SER A 137 32.05 2.65 -43.75
CA SER A 137 33.08 2.83 -44.80
C SER A 137 34.44 3.23 -44.25
N ALA A 138 34.49 3.96 -43.15
CA ALA A 138 35.71 4.44 -42.50
C ALA A 138 35.61 4.36 -40.98
N ASP A 139 36.75 4.18 -40.33
CA ASP A 139 36.90 4.19 -38.87
C ASP A 139 37.40 5.56 -38.40
N ALA A 140 36.74 6.09 -37.37
CA ALA A 140 37.21 7.23 -36.61
C ALA A 140 37.79 6.74 -35.27
N GLY A 141 39.03 7.03 -35.00
CA GLY A 141 39.67 6.75 -33.70
C GLY A 141 39.21 7.76 -32.65
N ILE A 142 38.62 7.27 -31.56
CA ILE A 142 38.22 8.11 -30.43
C ILE A 142 39.28 8.08 -29.31
N GLY A 143 40.01 6.94 -29.22
CA GLY A 143 41.04 6.75 -28.21
C GLY A 143 40.48 6.19 -26.90
N THR A 144 40.91 6.72 -25.76
CA THR A 144 40.50 6.22 -24.43
C THR A 144 39.34 7.03 -23.85
N VAL A 145 38.29 6.35 -23.54
CA VAL A 145 37.12 6.90 -22.82
C VAL A 145 37.18 6.43 -21.37
N ARG A 146 37.06 7.36 -20.41
CA ARG A 146 37.34 7.07 -19.01
C ARG A 146 36.26 7.62 -18.09
N TYR A 147 35.90 6.82 -17.07
CA TYR A 147 35.21 7.22 -15.86
C TYR A 147 36.16 7.11 -14.68
N SER A 148 36.11 8.05 -13.76
CA SER A 148 36.86 7.99 -12.50
C SER A 148 36.01 8.56 -11.38
N ALA A 149 36.10 7.94 -10.21
CA ALA A 149 35.48 8.41 -8.99
C ALA A 149 36.42 8.15 -7.80
N THR A 150 36.25 8.92 -6.74
CA THR A 150 36.95 8.70 -5.48
C THR A 150 36.00 7.98 -4.52
N VAL A 151 36.49 6.91 -3.89
CA VAL A 151 35.73 6.17 -2.89
C VAL A 151 35.58 7.02 -1.63
N GLY A 152 34.36 7.32 -1.25
CA GLY A 152 34.02 8.06 -0.05
C GLY A 152 34.12 7.20 1.22
N ALA A 153 34.14 7.85 2.37
CA ALA A 153 34.07 7.18 3.65
C ALA A 153 32.76 6.38 3.80
N PRO A 154 32.76 5.27 4.54
CA PRO A 154 31.54 4.56 4.88
C PRO A 154 30.53 5.48 5.52
N LEU A 155 29.25 5.26 5.27
CA LEU A 155 28.19 5.96 5.96
C LEU A 155 28.18 5.55 7.43
N SER A 156 28.01 6.52 8.32
CA SER A 156 27.90 6.27 9.76
C SER A 156 26.69 5.37 10.07
N GLY A 157 26.91 4.36 10.91
CA GLY A 157 25.87 3.51 11.45
C GLY A 157 25.40 3.92 12.84
N ASP A 158 25.92 5.02 13.39
CA ASP A 158 25.56 5.47 14.72
C ASP A 158 24.13 6.01 14.75
N ASN A 159 23.27 5.27 15.44
CA ASN A 159 21.87 5.56 15.66
C ASN A 159 21.52 5.74 17.15
N ALA A 160 22.53 6.07 17.98
CA ALA A 160 22.32 6.33 19.40
C ALA A 160 21.80 7.76 19.63
N LEU A 161 21.12 7.96 20.76
CA LEU A 161 20.85 9.29 21.31
C LEU A 161 21.93 9.69 22.31
N THR A 162 22.23 10.97 22.41
CA THR A 162 22.99 11.61 23.50
C THR A 162 22.07 12.09 24.60
N SER A 163 20.83 12.48 24.25
CA SER A 163 19.85 12.95 25.23
C SER A 163 18.43 12.54 24.82
N LEU A 164 17.61 12.26 25.83
CA LEU A 164 16.18 12.05 25.73
C LEU A 164 15.52 12.67 26.94
N THR A 165 14.74 13.69 26.76
CA THR A 165 14.02 14.40 27.81
C THR A 165 12.54 14.54 27.46
N VAL A 166 11.70 14.66 28.46
CA VAL A 166 10.27 14.85 28.32
C VAL A 166 9.81 16.02 29.18
N SER A 167 8.85 16.80 28.69
CA SER A 167 8.25 17.88 29.45
C SER A 167 7.09 17.34 30.32
N ASN A 168 6.97 17.90 31.53
CA ASN A 168 5.89 17.56 32.47
C ASN A 168 5.87 16.11 32.98
N ALA A 169 6.99 15.42 32.85
CA ALA A 169 7.15 14.05 33.34
C ALA A 169 8.62 13.74 33.62
N THR A 170 8.86 12.62 34.27
CA THR A 170 10.20 12.05 34.40
C THR A 170 10.19 10.65 33.80
N ILE A 171 11.16 10.33 32.96
CA ILE A 171 11.32 8.98 32.44
C ILE A 171 12.03 8.07 33.43
N SER A 172 11.59 6.85 33.54
CA SER A 172 12.23 5.82 34.37
C SER A 172 12.52 4.57 33.51
N PRO A 173 13.75 4.02 33.58
CA PRO A 173 14.92 4.53 34.28
C PRO A 173 15.41 5.87 33.71
N ALA A 174 16.38 6.53 34.37
CA ALA A 174 17.07 7.70 33.81
C ALA A 174 17.67 7.36 32.43
N PHE A 175 17.72 8.38 31.56
CA PHE A 175 18.21 8.15 30.19
C PHE A 175 19.61 7.53 30.16
N HIS A 176 19.75 6.50 29.34
CA HIS A 176 21.04 5.91 28.96
C HIS A 176 20.97 5.48 27.48
N ALA A 177 22.03 5.76 26.70
CA ALA A 177 22.05 5.55 25.24
C ALA A 177 21.73 4.09 24.79
N ASN A 178 22.01 3.10 25.65
CA ASN A 178 21.74 1.69 25.36
C ASN A 178 20.38 1.21 25.85
N THR A 179 19.68 1.99 26.68
CA THR A 179 18.33 1.68 27.15
C THR A 179 17.31 2.17 26.15
N THR A 180 16.47 1.29 25.67
CA THR A 180 15.48 1.60 24.63
C THR A 180 14.03 1.58 25.13
N SER A 181 13.82 1.25 26.40
CA SER A 181 12.48 1.18 27.01
C SER A 181 12.45 1.99 28.29
N TYR A 182 11.49 2.90 28.38
CA TYR A 182 11.24 3.79 29.49
C TYR A 182 9.76 3.79 29.87
N THR A 183 9.48 4.21 31.09
CA THR A 183 8.13 4.54 31.56
C THR A 183 8.06 5.99 31.97
N ALA A 184 6.89 6.58 31.89
CA ALA A 184 6.59 7.91 32.43
C ALA A 184 5.15 7.93 32.92
N GLU A 185 4.89 8.76 33.94
CA GLU A 185 3.53 9.04 34.42
C GLU A 185 3.26 10.53 34.23
N VAL A 186 2.05 10.84 33.81
CA VAL A 186 1.60 12.20 33.59
C VAL A 186 0.21 12.42 34.19
N PRO A 187 -0.08 13.60 34.73
CA PRO A 187 -1.42 13.94 35.22
C PRO A 187 -2.44 13.97 34.09
N PHE A 188 -3.71 13.85 34.45
CA PHE A 188 -4.83 13.89 33.46
C PHE A 188 -4.80 15.11 32.54
N SER A 189 -4.34 16.26 33.03
CA SER A 189 -4.25 17.51 32.25
C SER A 189 -3.33 17.42 31.03
N VAL A 190 -2.38 16.45 31.02
CA VAL A 190 -1.42 16.26 29.93
C VAL A 190 -1.99 15.30 28.91
N SER A 191 -2.46 15.80 27.79
CA SER A 191 -3.05 14.99 26.71
C SER A 191 -2.03 14.50 25.68
N LYS A 192 -0.80 15.05 25.68
CA LYS A 192 0.28 14.68 24.76
C LYS A 192 1.61 14.89 25.47
N LEU A 193 2.55 13.95 25.29
CA LEU A 193 3.90 14.10 25.82
C LEU A 193 4.76 14.89 24.82
N GLU A 194 5.41 15.93 25.28
CA GLU A 194 6.44 16.62 24.52
C GLU A 194 7.78 15.97 24.79
N VAL A 195 8.51 15.61 23.74
CA VAL A 195 9.75 14.87 23.80
C VAL A 195 10.82 15.60 23.01
N GLU A 196 11.95 15.83 23.67
CA GLU A 196 13.17 16.33 23.05
C GLU A 196 14.22 15.23 23.03
N ALA A 197 14.84 15.01 21.87
CA ALA A 197 15.84 13.98 21.69
C ALA A 197 16.94 14.44 20.74
N THR A 198 18.19 14.20 21.12
CA THR A 198 19.36 14.57 20.33
C THR A 198 20.13 13.32 19.94
N ALA A 199 20.42 13.15 18.64
CA ALA A 199 21.25 12.07 18.15
C ALA A 199 22.72 12.26 18.52
N ALA A 200 23.46 11.16 18.69
CA ALA A 200 24.89 11.16 18.92
C ALA A 200 25.67 11.57 17.66
N ASP A 201 25.23 11.13 16.50
CA ASP A 201 25.78 11.52 15.21
C ASP A 201 24.94 12.66 14.59
N GLY A 202 25.57 13.80 14.30
CA GLY A 202 24.91 14.94 13.67
C GLY A 202 24.34 14.69 12.27
N LYS A 203 24.71 13.56 11.63
CA LYS A 203 24.15 13.12 10.36
C LYS A 203 22.93 12.20 10.52
N ALA A 204 22.68 11.69 11.72
CA ALA A 204 21.52 10.89 12.00
C ALA A 204 20.26 11.75 12.08
N LYS A 205 19.11 11.16 11.73
CA LYS A 205 17.80 11.83 11.77
C LYS A 205 16.99 11.27 12.93
N VAL A 206 16.45 12.18 13.75
CA VAL A 206 15.54 11.84 14.85
C VAL A 206 14.11 12.11 14.42
N SER A 207 13.22 11.16 14.70
CA SER A 207 11.78 11.26 14.46
C SER A 207 11.04 10.87 15.73
N VAL A 208 10.17 11.75 16.21
CA VAL A 208 9.33 11.53 17.40
C VAL A 208 7.90 11.26 16.95
N ASN A 209 7.31 10.16 17.43
CA ASN A 209 5.89 9.88 17.30
C ASN A 209 5.27 9.91 18.71
N SER A 210 4.56 11.00 19.00
CA SER A 210 3.88 11.24 20.27
C SER A 210 2.38 11.36 20.03
N PRO A 211 1.63 10.25 20.09
CA PRO A 211 0.18 10.26 19.92
C PRO A 211 -0.51 10.86 21.14
N THR A 212 -1.81 11.17 21.01
CA THR A 212 -2.67 11.57 22.13
C THR A 212 -2.71 10.48 23.19
N LEU A 213 -2.47 10.87 24.44
CA LEU A 213 -2.45 9.97 25.58
C LEU A 213 -3.88 9.62 26.01
N LYS A 214 -4.13 8.33 26.20
CA LYS A 214 -5.44 7.84 26.67
C LYS A 214 -5.60 8.12 28.17
N PRO A 215 -6.71 8.74 28.60
CA PRO A 215 -7.01 8.87 30.02
C PRO A 215 -7.08 7.49 30.69
N ASP A 216 -6.63 7.37 31.91
CA ASP A 216 -6.59 6.12 32.68
C ASP A 216 -6.01 4.95 31.88
N GLY A 217 -4.98 5.24 31.10
CA GLY A 217 -4.44 4.28 30.16
C GLY A 217 -2.98 4.49 29.84
N THR A 218 -2.44 3.51 29.14
CA THR A 218 -1.05 3.52 28.69
C THR A 218 -0.96 3.77 27.20
N THR A 219 -0.04 4.66 26.82
CA THR A 219 0.23 5.02 25.41
C THR A 219 1.73 4.95 25.16
N ASN A 220 2.14 4.35 24.06
CA ASN A 220 3.55 4.32 23.67
C ASN A 220 3.90 5.56 22.82
N VAL A 221 4.89 6.30 23.30
CA VAL A 221 5.56 7.35 22.56
C VAL A 221 6.89 6.80 22.08
N THR A 222 7.22 7.01 20.81
CA THR A 222 8.43 6.43 20.23
C THR A 222 9.33 7.49 19.60
N VAL A 223 10.62 7.32 19.82
CA VAL A 223 11.68 8.15 19.21
C VAL A 223 12.54 7.22 18.35
N THR A 224 12.54 7.44 17.05
CA THR A 224 13.33 6.65 16.10
C THR A 224 14.50 7.47 15.59
N VAL A 225 15.70 6.94 15.78
CA VAL A 225 16.95 7.49 15.24
C VAL A 225 17.33 6.69 14.00
N THR A 226 17.52 7.37 12.89
CA THR A 226 17.96 6.77 11.64
C THR A 226 19.36 7.27 11.31
N ALA A 227 20.35 6.39 11.37
CA ALA A 227 21.74 6.69 11.03
C ALA A 227 21.91 7.05 9.54
N GLU A 228 23.06 7.59 9.18
CA GLU A 228 23.38 7.97 7.79
C GLU A 228 23.29 6.77 6.83
N ASN A 229 23.68 5.57 7.27
CA ASN A 229 23.58 4.33 6.50
C ASN A 229 22.18 3.70 6.46
N GLY A 230 21.18 4.34 7.09
CA GLY A 230 19.80 3.88 7.15
C GLY A 230 19.50 2.94 8.32
N ALA A 231 20.47 2.56 9.14
CA ALA A 231 20.24 1.75 10.34
C ALA A 231 19.36 2.51 11.33
N LYS A 232 18.37 1.82 11.93
CA LYS A 232 17.41 2.45 12.84
C LYS A 232 17.52 1.88 14.25
N LYS A 233 17.34 2.75 15.23
CA LYS A 233 17.15 2.40 16.65
C LYS A 233 15.92 3.14 17.16
N THR A 234 15.04 2.43 17.87
CA THR A 234 13.83 3.03 18.42
C THR A 234 13.88 2.96 19.94
N TYR A 235 13.59 4.10 20.54
CA TYR A 235 13.40 4.25 21.99
C TYR A 235 11.92 4.42 22.24
N THR A 236 11.37 3.68 23.19
CA THR A 236 9.94 3.65 23.52
C THR A 236 9.73 4.17 24.93
N ILE A 237 8.88 5.15 25.10
CA ILE A 237 8.42 5.65 26.38
C ILE A 237 6.97 5.18 26.57
N ARG A 238 6.74 4.31 27.52
CA ARG A 238 5.42 3.84 27.90
C ARG A 238 4.83 4.83 28.90
N VAL A 239 3.92 5.69 28.43
CA VAL A 239 3.34 6.77 29.22
C VAL A 239 2.01 6.32 29.80
N HIS A 240 1.88 6.34 31.12
CA HIS A 240 0.62 6.20 31.83
C HIS A 240 0.05 7.59 32.12
N ARG A 241 -1.17 7.86 31.62
CA ARG A 241 -1.89 9.09 31.92
C ARG A 241 -2.93 8.81 32.99
N GLU A 242 -2.91 9.61 34.05
CA GLU A 242 -3.87 9.49 35.15
C GLU A 242 -5.32 9.61 34.67
N LYS A 243 -6.20 9.03 35.44
CA LYS A 243 -7.64 9.13 35.25
C LYS A 243 -8.11 10.57 35.47
N ASP A 244 -9.18 10.94 34.77
CA ASP A 244 -9.87 12.21 35.03
C ASP A 244 -10.35 12.20 36.51
N PRO A 245 -9.88 13.16 37.34
CA PRO A 245 -10.30 13.23 38.73
C PRO A 245 -11.82 13.51 38.88
N ASN A 246 -12.44 14.07 37.85
CA ASN A 246 -13.90 14.33 37.80
C ASN A 246 -14.67 13.25 37.03
N TYR A 247 -13.98 12.15 36.67
CA TYR A 247 -14.64 11.08 35.93
C TYR A 247 -15.70 10.38 36.78
N VAL A 248 -16.94 10.41 36.30
CA VAL A 248 -18.04 9.64 36.85
C VAL A 248 -18.33 8.47 35.94
N ALA A 249 -18.23 7.27 36.49
CA ALA A 249 -18.54 6.06 35.73
C ALA A 249 -20.02 6.06 35.31
N SER A 250 -20.29 5.67 34.08
CA SER A 250 -21.66 5.63 33.55
C SER A 250 -22.52 4.63 34.29
N GLY A 251 -23.73 5.06 34.74
CA GLY A 251 -24.74 4.21 35.31
C GLY A 251 -25.70 3.60 34.29
N ASN A 252 -25.42 3.78 32.98
CA ASN A 252 -26.33 3.28 31.95
C ASN A 252 -26.21 1.76 31.81
N ASN A 253 -27.15 1.05 32.41
CA ASN A 253 -27.31 -0.40 32.39
C ASN A 253 -28.42 -0.88 31.44
N THR A 254 -28.81 -0.07 30.47
CA THR A 254 -29.86 -0.44 29.51
C THR A 254 -29.28 -1.20 28.32
N LEU A 255 -30.11 -2.08 27.75
CA LEU A 255 -29.79 -2.73 26.48
C LEU A 255 -30.24 -1.86 25.30
N ALA A 256 -29.51 -1.93 24.20
CA ALA A 256 -29.89 -1.42 22.88
C ALA A 256 -30.70 -2.46 22.09
N GLY A 257 -30.60 -3.75 22.47
CA GLY A 257 -31.32 -4.82 21.81
C GLY A 257 -31.13 -6.17 22.48
N ILE A 258 -32.11 -7.04 22.34
CA ILE A 258 -32.01 -8.47 22.59
C ILE A 258 -32.35 -9.17 21.27
N THR A 259 -31.55 -10.15 20.90
CA THR A 259 -31.79 -10.98 19.73
C THR A 259 -31.84 -12.45 20.15
N VAL A 260 -32.70 -13.19 19.48
CA VAL A 260 -32.86 -14.63 19.67
C VAL A 260 -32.60 -15.27 18.32
N ASP A 261 -31.65 -16.18 18.25
CA ASP A 261 -31.20 -16.78 17.00
C ASP A 261 -32.32 -17.62 16.37
N GLY A 262 -32.76 -17.22 15.16
CA GLY A 262 -33.83 -17.89 14.41
C GLY A 262 -35.25 -17.62 14.88
N PHE A 263 -35.48 -16.82 15.93
CA PHE A 263 -36.83 -16.61 16.51
C PHE A 263 -37.11 -15.15 16.82
N LEU A 264 -38.38 -14.83 16.92
CA LEU A 264 -38.84 -13.46 17.22
C LEU A 264 -39.13 -13.29 18.71
N LEU A 265 -38.68 -12.17 19.25
CA LEU A 265 -38.94 -11.72 20.60
C LEU A 265 -40.35 -11.10 20.67
N SER A 266 -41.12 -11.43 21.67
CA SER A 266 -42.44 -10.86 21.92
C SER A 266 -42.57 -10.30 23.35
N PRO A 267 -42.96 -9.02 23.55
CA PRO A 267 -43.05 -8.01 22.48
C PRO A 267 -41.73 -7.72 21.82
N GLY A 268 -41.70 -7.01 20.69
CA GLY A 268 -40.45 -6.52 20.09
C GLY A 268 -39.64 -5.72 21.12
N PHE A 269 -38.32 -5.78 21.03
CA PHE A 269 -37.44 -5.18 22.05
C PHE A 269 -37.71 -3.70 22.28
N ARG A 270 -37.78 -3.31 23.56
CA ARG A 270 -37.77 -1.94 24.06
C ARG A 270 -36.96 -1.87 25.35
N ALA A 271 -36.14 -0.85 25.52
CA ALA A 271 -35.23 -0.72 26.66
C ALA A 271 -35.93 -0.59 28.03
N ASP A 272 -37.20 -0.16 28.05
CA ASP A 272 -38.02 -0.01 29.21
C ASP A 272 -38.75 -1.32 29.63
N VAL A 273 -38.89 -2.26 28.72
CA VAL A 273 -39.50 -3.58 28.94
C VAL A 273 -38.42 -4.57 29.42
N THR A 274 -38.72 -5.28 30.50
CA THR A 274 -37.78 -6.22 31.11
C THR A 274 -38.22 -7.68 30.98
N GLU A 275 -39.43 -7.94 30.48
CA GLU A 275 -39.95 -9.29 30.31
C GLU A 275 -40.35 -9.54 28.86
N TYR A 276 -39.90 -10.63 28.31
CA TYR A 276 -40.14 -11.05 26.95
C TYR A 276 -40.47 -12.53 26.86
N VAL A 277 -41.11 -12.92 25.77
CA VAL A 277 -41.46 -14.32 25.49
C VAL A 277 -40.92 -14.69 24.11
N VAL A 278 -40.43 -15.90 23.99
CA VAL A 278 -40.08 -16.53 22.71
C VAL A 278 -40.71 -17.90 22.64
N TRP A 279 -41.31 -18.24 21.51
CA TRP A 279 -41.93 -19.53 21.27
C TRP A 279 -41.00 -20.38 20.40
N LEU A 280 -40.69 -21.60 20.85
CA LEU A 280 -39.86 -22.56 20.17
C LEU A 280 -40.66 -23.84 19.84
N PRO A 281 -40.39 -24.46 18.67
CA PRO A 281 -40.90 -25.81 18.39
C PRO A 281 -40.26 -26.85 19.30
N TYR A 282 -40.89 -28.00 19.38
CA TYR A 282 -40.45 -29.11 20.26
C TYR A 282 -39.02 -29.56 19.99
N GLU A 283 -38.61 -29.55 18.73
CA GLU A 283 -37.27 -30.03 18.30
C GLU A 283 -36.13 -29.12 18.76
N THR A 284 -36.43 -27.90 19.18
CA THR A 284 -35.42 -26.90 19.56
C THR A 284 -35.17 -26.99 21.08
N ALA A 285 -34.17 -27.77 21.47
CA ALA A 285 -33.79 -27.97 22.86
C ALA A 285 -32.88 -26.90 23.46
N SER A 286 -32.33 -26.01 22.63
CA SER A 286 -31.49 -24.88 23.04
C SER A 286 -31.66 -23.71 22.09
N VAL A 287 -31.44 -22.50 22.58
CA VAL A 287 -31.50 -21.27 21.78
C VAL A 287 -30.43 -20.28 22.23
N LYS A 288 -29.77 -19.68 21.27
CA LYS A 288 -28.81 -18.62 21.56
C LYS A 288 -29.51 -17.28 21.67
N ILE A 289 -29.42 -16.66 22.84
CA ILE A 289 -29.88 -15.31 23.12
C ILE A 289 -28.68 -14.41 23.27
N SER A 290 -28.75 -13.22 22.70
CA SER A 290 -27.69 -12.21 22.78
C SER A 290 -28.29 -10.86 23.14
N GLY A 291 -27.64 -10.15 24.06
CA GLY A 291 -27.96 -8.77 24.40
C GLY A 291 -26.88 -7.81 23.90
N LYS A 292 -27.27 -6.64 23.46
CA LYS A 292 -26.37 -5.54 23.12
C LYS A 292 -26.59 -4.39 24.08
N ALA A 293 -25.54 -3.97 24.82
CA ALA A 293 -25.65 -2.80 25.71
C ALA A 293 -25.82 -1.51 24.89
N ALA A 294 -26.56 -0.54 25.46
CA ALA A 294 -26.69 0.80 24.91
C ALA A 294 -25.43 1.64 25.14
N ASP A 295 -24.76 1.43 26.26
CA ASP A 295 -23.47 2.05 26.56
C ASP A 295 -22.32 1.08 26.20
N GLY A 296 -21.35 1.55 25.42
CA GLY A 296 -20.18 0.75 25.01
C GLY A 296 -19.25 0.32 26.16
N ARG A 297 -19.43 0.91 27.35
CA ARG A 297 -18.68 0.56 28.56
C ARG A 297 -19.42 -0.42 29.47
N ALA A 298 -20.70 -0.66 29.21
CA ALA A 298 -21.48 -1.66 29.91
C ALA A 298 -21.17 -3.06 29.36
N SER A 299 -21.29 -4.05 30.21
CA SER A 299 -21.13 -5.46 29.85
C SER A 299 -22.48 -6.19 29.89
N VAL A 300 -22.62 -7.24 29.07
CA VAL A 300 -23.82 -8.07 29.03
C VAL A 300 -23.47 -9.52 29.31
N ALA A 301 -24.19 -10.13 30.22
CA ALA A 301 -24.14 -11.57 30.50
C ALA A 301 -25.49 -12.19 30.20
N VAL A 302 -25.50 -13.40 29.63
CA VAL A 302 -26.71 -14.19 29.37
C VAL A 302 -26.58 -15.48 30.15
N ILE A 303 -27.62 -15.82 30.90
CA ILE A 303 -27.67 -17.03 31.75
C ILE A 303 -28.90 -17.86 31.34
N GLY A 304 -28.66 -19.07 30.87
CA GLY A 304 -29.72 -19.98 30.38
C GLY A 304 -29.73 -20.05 28.85
N GLY A 305 -30.74 -20.71 28.30
CA GLY A 305 -30.91 -20.95 26.87
C GLY A 305 -30.53 -22.34 26.41
N ASP A 306 -29.87 -23.12 27.28
CA ASP A 306 -29.51 -24.52 27.04
C ASP A 306 -30.45 -25.48 27.79
N ASN A 307 -30.60 -26.70 27.28
CA ASN A 307 -31.39 -27.76 27.89
C ASN A 307 -32.82 -27.35 28.25
N LEU A 308 -33.49 -26.65 27.33
CA LEU A 308 -34.84 -26.15 27.51
C LEU A 308 -35.82 -27.30 27.74
N ALA A 309 -36.58 -27.27 28.84
CA ALA A 309 -37.58 -28.27 29.14
C ALA A 309 -38.80 -28.09 28.19
N ALA A 310 -39.25 -29.19 27.58
CA ALA A 310 -40.42 -29.16 26.68
C ALA A 310 -41.72 -29.00 27.48
N GLY A 311 -42.64 -28.18 26.99
CA GLY A 311 -43.91 -27.91 27.62
C GLY A 311 -43.83 -27.07 28.91
N GLN A 312 -42.67 -26.47 29.16
CA GLN A 312 -42.39 -25.67 30.35
C GLN A 312 -41.94 -24.25 29.96
N ASP A 313 -42.04 -23.33 30.91
CA ASP A 313 -41.44 -22.00 30.82
C ASP A 313 -39.97 -22.06 31.24
N ASN A 314 -39.08 -21.66 30.35
CA ASN A 314 -37.66 -21.66 30.59
C ASN A 314 -37.15 -20.19 30.65
N PRO A 315 -36.96 -19.64 31.83
CA PRO A 315 -36.45 -18.26 31.94
C PRO A 315 -34.96 -18.17 31.59
N VAL A 316 -34.61 -17.23 30.71
CA VAL A 316 -33.25 -16.86 30.37
C VAL A 316 -33.03 -15.43 30.82
N GLN A 317 -32.01 -15.20 31.62
CA GLN A 317 -31.66 -13.87 32.10
C GLN A 317 -30.63 -13.21 31.20
N VAL A 318 -30.89 -11.96 30.81
CA VAL A 318 -29.93 -11.10 30.11
C VAL A 318 -29.61 -9.94 31.04
N ILE A 319 -28.41 -9.92 31.60
CA ILE A 319 -27.98 -8.97 32.62
C ILE A 319 -27.05 -7.95 31.99
N CYS A 320 -27.48 -6.69 32.00
CA CYS A 320 -26.63 -5.57 31.57
C CYS A 320 -26.04 -4.90 32.83
N THR A 321 -24.71 -4.88 32.92
CA THR A 321 -23.96 -4.25 34.02
C THR A 321 -23.30 -2.97 33.48
N ALA A 322 -23.71 -1.83 34.03
CA ALA A 322 -23.12 -0.53 33.72
C ALA A 322 -21.68 -0.43 34.20
N GLU A 323 -20.94 0.58 33.72
CA GLU A 323 -19.56 0.84 34.13
C GLU A 323 -19.41 1.06 35.65
N ASN A 324 -20.36 1.71 36.29
CA ASN A 324 -20.39 1.95 37.75
C ASN A 324 -20.79 0.73 38.57
N GLY A 325 -21.12 -0.40 37.91
CA GLY A 325 -21.51 -1.66 38.53
C GLY A 325 -23.02 -1.86 38.69
N ASP A 326 -23.84 -0.86 38.38
CA ASP A 326 -25.31 -1.00 38.44
C ASP A 326 -25.80 -2.00 37.40
N LYS A 327 -26.73 -2.88 37.85
CA LYS A 327 -27.25 -3.96 37.00
C LYS A 327 -28.70 -3.73 36.64
N LYS A 328 -29.07 -4.10 35.42
CA LYS A 328 -30.44 -4.26 34.97
C LYS A 328 -30.61 -5.64 34.37
N GLU A 329 -31.66 -6.32 34.82
CA GLU A 329 -31.96 -7.68 34.36
C GLU A 329 -33.16 -7.62 33.40
N TYR A 330 -33.10 -8.39 32.35
CA TYR A 330 -34.13 -8.64 31.38
C TYR A 330 -34.37 -10.14 31.33
N THR A 331 -35.62 -10.58 31.45
CA THR A 331 -35.98 -11.98 31.40
C THR A 331 -36.63 -12.33 30.07
N VAL A 332 -36.08 -13.32 29.39
CA VAL A 332 -36.69 -13.92 28.20
C VAL A 332 -37.27 -15.27 28.59
N VAL A 333 -38.56 -15.37 28.69
CA VAL A 333 -39.24 -16.64 28.95
C VAL A 333 -39.32 -17.42 27.63
N VAL A 334 -38.56 -18.48 27.51
CA VAL A 334 -38.52 -19.35 26.34
C VAL A 334 -39.58 -20.45 26.54
N LYS A 335 -40.63 -20.42 25.74
CA LYS A 335 -41.71 -21.40 25.73
C LYS A 335 -41.43 -22.44 24.64
N ARG A 336 -40.91 -23.58 25.05
CA ARG A 336 -40.71 -24.72 24.16
C ARG A 336 -41.99 -25.56 24.11
N ALA A 337 -42.45 -25.88 22.89
CA ALA A 337 -43.65 -26.72 22.73
C ALA A 337 -43.48 -28.08 23.42
N ALA A 338 -44.57 -28.62 23.93
CA ALA A 338 -44.62 -29.98 24.45
C ALA A 338 -44.37 -31.01 23.36
N ALA A 339 -43.99 -32.22 23.74
CA ALA A 339 -43.92 -33.34 22.80
C ALA A 339 -45.32 -33.60 22.20
N HIS A 340 -45.37 -33.74 20.87
CA HIS A 340 -46.61 -34.12 20.26
C HIS A 340 -46.91 -35.59 20.61
N ASP A 341 -48.07 -35.84 21.27
CA ASP A 341 -48.47 -37.16 21.78
C ASP A 341 -48.98 -38.11 20.66
N GLY A 342 -48.86 -37.70 19.40
CA GLY A 342 -49.28 -38.48 18.25
C GLY A 342 -50.80 -38.62 18.07
N ARG A 343 -51.60 -37.95 18.96
CA ARG A 343 -53.02 -37.85 18.75
C ARG A 343 -53.29 -36.81 17.68
N VAL A 344 -53.78 -37.23 16.54
CA VAL A 344 -54.41 -36.34 15.57
C VAL A 344 -55.72 -35.87 16.22
N ASP A 345 -55.77 -34.59 16.59
CA ASP A 345 -57.03 -33.98 16.95
C ASP A 345 -58.00 -34.16 15.79
N GLU A 346 -58.99 -35.06 15.99
CA GLU A 346 -60.10 -35.15 15.08
C GLU A 346 -60.69 -33.77 14.95
N LYS A 347 -60.60 -33.20 13.76
CA LYS A 347 -61.30 -31.97 13.38
C LYS A 347 -62.74 -32.07 13.82
N PRO A 348 -63.29 -31.17 14.69
CA PRO A 348 -64.69 -31.20 15.03
C PRO A 348 -65.52 -31.09 13.75
N THR A 349 -66.14 -32.15 13.35
CA THR A 349 -67.19 -32.14 12.33
C THR A 349 -68.45 -31.52 12.97
N THR A 350 -68.55 -30.21 12.88
CA THR A 350 -69.82 -29.54 13.15
C THR A 350 -70.67 -29.67 11.91
N PRO A 351 -71.93 -30.23 12.02
CA PRO A 351 -72.83 -30.25 10.90
C PRO A 351 -73.23 -28.84 10.54
N ALA A 352 -73.07 -28.46 9.31
CA ALA A 352 -73.60 -27.23 8.76
C ALA A 352 -75.15 -27.26 8.83
N THR A 353 -75.72 -26.47 9.71
CA THR A 353 -77.16 -26.11 9.64
C THR A 353 -77.25 -24.76 8.97
N GLU A 354 -77.71 -24.79 7.77
CA GLU A 354 -78.10 -23.63 6.97
C GLU A 354 -79.29 -22.98 7.56
N PRO A 355 -79.43 -21.66 7.76
CA PRO A 355 -80.67 -20.96 7.87
C PRO A 355 -80.98 -20.18 6.60
N THR A 356 -82.10 -20.55 6.05
CA THR A 356 -82.94 -19.95 5.01
C THR A 356 -83.11 -18.45 5.14
N GLN A 357 -83.07 -17.81 3.95
CA GLN A 357 -83.47 -16.42 3.69
C GLN A 357 -84.75 -15.91 4.31
N ALA A 358 -84.71 -14.64 4.71
CA ALA A 358 -85.89 -13.77 4.55
C ALA A 358 -85.43 -12.38 4.13
N ALA A 359 -85.83 -12.03 2.93
CA ALA A 359 -85.70 -10.69 2.34
C ALA A 359 -86.70 -9.71 3.05
N THR A 360 -86.30 -8.48 3.19
CA THR A 360 -87.21 -7.31 2.93
C THR A 360 -86.42 -6.01 2.81
N THR A 361 -86.46 -5.49 1.65
CA THR A 361 -86.48 -4.18 1.05
C THR A 361 -86.64 -2.90 1.92
N THR A 362 -86.04 -1.88 1.29
CA THR A 362 -86.25 -0.41 1.25
C THR A 362 -85.17 0.36 2.02
N GLY A 363 -84.55 1.34 1.45
CA GLY A 363 -84.65 2.17 0.27
C GLY A 363 -83.83 3.45 0.52
N ALA A 364 -83.42 4.08 -0.55
CA ALA A 364 -83.00 5.45 -0.75
C ALA A 364 -81.55 5.91 -0.46
N ALA A 365 -80.79 6.02 -1.52
CA ALA A 365 -80.37 7.23 -2.31
C ALA A 365 -79.26 8.09 -1.68
N VAL A 366 -78.07 7.94 -2.26
CA VAL A 366 -77.10 8.80 -3.08
C VAL A 366 -76.92 10.28 -2.66
N PRO A 367 -75.78 11.01 -2.90
CA PRO A 367 -74.64 10.67 -3.73
C PRO A 367 -73.26 11.23 -3.22
N GLY A 368 -72.22 10.76 -3.90
CA GLY A 368 -71.07 11.55 -4.33
C GLY A 368 -69.81 11.42 -3.45
N SER A 369 -68.70 11.04 -3.91
CA SER A 369 -67.82 11.47 -4.96
C SER A 369 -66.54 10.64 -4.90
N ALA A 370 -66.19 10.07 -6.03
CA ALA A 370 -64.87 9.85 -6.60
C ALA A 370 -63.71 9.28 -5.74
N ALA A 371 -63.34 8.08 -6.09
CA ALA A 371 -61.99 7.57 -6.03
C ALA A 371 -61.05 8.30 -7.04
N PRO A 372 -59.75 8.24 -6.86
CA PRO A 372 -59.08 7.28 -7.75
C PRO A 372 -58.08 6.37 -7.05
N ALA A 373 -58.06 5.21 -7.64
CA ALA A 373 -57.09 4.18 -7.43
C ALA A 373 -55.71 4.60 -7.93
N SER A 374 -54.68 4.11 -7.28
CA SER A 374 -53.59 3.33 -7.89
C SER A 374 -52.50 3.13 -6.87
N GLY A 375 -52.53 2.00 -6.21
CA GLY A 375 -51.41 1.53 -5.40
C GLY A 375 -50.30 1.12 -6.34
N VAL A 376 -49.17 1.80 -6.28
CA VAL A 376 -47.92 1.34 -6.90
C VAL A 376 -47.35 0.27 -5.99
N PRO A 377 -46.96 -0.91 -6.50
CA PRO A 377 -46.42 -1.97 -5.67
C PRO A 377 -45.14 -1.52 -5.00
N TRP A 378 -44.99 -1.81 -3.72
CA TRP A 378 -43.87 -1.41 -2.85
C TRP A 378 -42.45 -1.80 -3.38
N TRP A 379 -42.38 -2.76 -4.29
CA TRP A 379 -41.11 -3.18 -4.90
C TRP A 379 -40.55 -2.17 -5.93
N THR A 380 -41.33 -1.23 -6.46
CA THR A 380 -40.85 -0.18 -7.36
C THR A 380 -40.07 0.91 -6.65
N LEU A 381 -40.17 1.03 -5.32
CA LEU A 381 -39.39 1.96 -4.51
C LEU A 381 -37.97 1.45 -4.18
N LEU A 382 -37.70 0.15 -4.37
CA LEU A 382 -36.37 -0.44 -4.15
C LEU A 382 -35.41 -0.27 -5.33
N LEU A 383 -35.91 0.05 -6.53
CA LEU A 383 -35.09 0.23 -7.75
C LEU A 383 -34.54 1.65 -7.92
N VAL A 384 -35.06 2.64 -7.21
CA VAL A 384 -34.55 4.02 -7.28
C VAL A 384 -33.46 4.28 -6.23
N GLY A 385 -33.38 3.46 -5.17
CA GLY A 385 -32.33 3.56 -4.15
C GLY A 385 -30.98 2.91 -4.54
N ALA A 386 -30.96 2.03 -5.55
CA ALA A 386 -29.75 1.31 -5.96
C ALA A 386 -28.93 2.01 -7.09
N ALA A 387 -29.51 3.02 -7.73
CA ALA A 387 -28.82 3.77 -8.80
C ALA A 387 -28.06 5.02 -8.30
N GLY A 388 -28.10 5.35 -7.02
CA GLY A 388 -27.49 6.54 -6.42
C GLY A 388 -26.15 6.32 -5.71
N LEU A 389 -25.64 5.09 -5.57
CA LEU A 389 -24.41 4.78 -4.85
C LEU A 389 -23.30 4.15 -5.70
N GLY A 390 -23.41 4.21 -7.01
CA GLY A 390 -22.43 3.65 -7.97
C GLY A 390 -21.61 4.68 -8.74
N GLY A 391 -21.37 5.87 -8.21
CA GLY A 391 -20.63 6.91 -8.91
C GLY A 391 -19.72 7.74 -8.01
N GLY A 392 -18.60 7.19 -7.54
CA GLY A 392 -17.73 7.97 -6.67
C GLY A 392 -16.41 7.32 -6.27
N ILE A 393 -15.83 6.47 -7.11
CA ILE A 393 -14.40 6.12 -7.00
C ILE A 393 -13.81 6.22 -8.40
N GLY A 394 -13.49 7.42 -8.79
CA GLY A 394 -12.81 7.80 -10.02
C GLY A 394 -11.63 8.71 -9.71
N MET A 395 -10.46 8.14 -9.72
CA MET A 395 -9.18 8.74 -10.10
C MET A 395 -8.91 10.20 -9.69
N GLY A 396 -8.10 10.35 -8.65
CA GLY A 396 -7.35 11.57 -8.35
C GLY A 396 -5.85 11.34 -8.46
N TYR A 397 -5.32 11.06 -9.65
CA TYR A 397 -3.92 11.30 -9.94
C TYR A 397 -3.75 12.80 -10.18
N GLY A 398 -3.48 13.54 -9.12
CA GLY A 398 -3.11 14.94 -9.19
C GLY A 398 -1.66 15.08 -9.65
N LEU A 399 -1.49 15.58 -10.85
CA LEU A 399 -0.25 16.18 -11.34
C LEU A 399 0.20 17.30 -10.38
N PHE A 400 1.31 17.08 -9.66
CA PHE A 400 2.04 18.20 -9.08
C PHE A 400 2.95 18.83 -10.13
N ALA A 401 2.46 19.85 -10.76
CA ALA A 401 3.27 20.78 -11.54
C ALA A 401 4.21 21.54 -10.61
N LYS A 402 5.48 21.39 -10.87
CA LYS A 402 6.61 22.11 -10.26
C LYS A 402 6.52 23.58 -10.63
N ARG A 403 6.23 24.46 -9.69
CA ARG A 403 6.32 25.91 -9.89
C ARG A 403 7.71 26.37 -9.41
N LYS A 404 8.58 26.72 -10.36
CA LYS A 404 9.77 27.54 -10.14
C LYS A 404 9.31 28.98 -9.86
N GLY A 405 9.91 29.63 -8.91
CA GLY A 405 9.78 31.05 -8.67
C GLY A 405 10.73 31.51 -7.59
N ARG A 406 11.78 32.11 -8.07
CA ARG A 406 12.71 33.12 -7.55
C ARG A 406 13.36 32.89 -6.19
#